data_bdf5ea24d0b765b43e98c35344606483
#
_entry.id   bdf5ea24d0b765b43e98c35344606483
#
_cell.length_a   1.000
_cell.length_b   1.000
_cell.length_c   1.000
_cell.angle_alpha   90.00
_cell.angle_beta   90.00
_cell.angle_gamma   90.00
#
_symmetry.space_group_name_H-M   'P 1'
#
loop_
_entity.id
_entity.type
_entity.pdbx_description
1 polymer ?
#
loop_
_entity_poly.entity_id
_entity_poly.type
_entity_poly.pdbx_seq_one_letter_code
_entity_poly.pdbx_strand_id
1 'polypeptide(L)'
;MKKTAVPAPAPRPLRAAFVALGGSLVIAACGGGGGGSAFVPVIPPAPAPAPAPAPTPLGTLDGSVPLVIGHRGLPGLFPEETQKAYEAAADAGADSLETDLHLTKDCVLVARHNPWLSDNTDIADVAKTNATVNARKRTVPGVLVDVKYPPIEANGPKQYLSDLTDPKDPKSVLKSLIVDGEDHTNDWSITDFTLAELKQWIHGTTYDAKDERPTDLNGKLPILSFQEVIDIMRAKAKATGRTITVYPETKNPIWNNAQAIANGCGPAGSHPLEDALLKAMNANDLNRKDAPIFVQSFDPVSLKYLRSAGLKARAVQLVDGNAIDFKTGEMIYVTNDVYTFVDGRPYSWTLAGDPRWFGAMLTPAGLAEVKTYADGIGPWKPQVMAHTIVPFKTGGTLADVNTIKPTALIADAHKAGLFVHSYTFRNEQKYLAGVFKKDPKAEYLAYFRAGIDGVFSDFANTAFAARQDYLKETGR
;
A
#
# COMPACT_ATOMS: atom_id res chain seq x y z
N MET A 1 16.41 -5.03 -50.67
CA MET A 1 16.27 -6.42 -50.17
C MET A 1 14.87 -6.57 -49.61
N LYS A 2 14.09 -7.50 -50.17
CA LYS A 2 12.67 -7.69 -49.87
C LYS A 2 12.49 -8.33 -48.50
N LYS A 3 11.68 -7.72 -47.62
CA LYS A 3 11.21 -8.32 -46.39
C LYS A 3 10.06 -9.27 -46.68
N THR A 4 10.26 -10.56 -46.41
CA THR A 4 9.22 -11.59 -46.45
C THR A 4 8.42 -11.53 -45.16
N ALA A 5 7.12 -11.33 -45.26
CA ALA A 5 6.16 -11.38 -44.17
C ALA A 5 5.86 -12.86 -43.79
N VAL A 6 5.84 -13.12 -42.50
CA VAL A 6 5.40 -14.40 -41.93
C VAL A 6 3.90 -14.31 -41.69
N PRO A 7 3.08 -15.28 -42.14
CA PRO A 7 1.64 -15.26 -41.89
C PRO A 7 1.29 -15.70 -40.45
N ALA A 8 0.26 -15.04 -39.90
CA ALA A 8 -0.34 -15.34 -38.60
C ALA A 8 -1.05 -16.71 -38.61
N PRO A 9 -1.05 -17.44 -37.46
CA PRO A 9 -1.77 -18.70 -37.37
C PRO A 9 -3.28 -18.49 -37.22
N ALA A 10 -4.04 -19.32 -37.94
CA ALA A 10 -5.50 -19.35 -37.95
C ALA A 10 -6.09 -19.83 -36.60
N PRO A 11 -7.28 -19.36 -36.21
CA PRO A 11 -7.92 -19.77 -34.95
C PRO A 11 -8.45 -21.21 -35.03
N ARG A 12 -8.20 -21.97 -33.98
CA ARG A 12 -8.73 -23.33 -33.80
C ARG A 12 -10.18 -23.27 -33.33
N PRO A 13 -11.07 -24.15 -33.85
CA PRO A 13 -12.47 -24.19 -33.43
C PRO A 13 -12.61 -24.80 -32.02
N LEU A 14 -13.43 -24.16 -31.17
CA LEU A 14 -13.90 -24.71 -29.91
C LEU A 14 -14.76 -25.97 -30.18
N ARG A 15 -14.37 -27.09 -29.62
CA ARG A 15 -15.26 -28.28 -29.54
C ARG A 15 -16.19 -28.11 -28.34
N ALA A 16 -17.47 -27.88 -28.62
CA ALA A 16 -18.54 -28.02 -27.63
C ALA A 16 -18.74 -29.49 -27.30
N ALA A 17 -18.59 -29.85 -26.04
CA ALA A 17 -18.96 -31.15 -25.55
C ALA A 17 -20.48 -31.13 -25.22
N PHE A 18 -21.27 -31.81 -26.05
CA PHE A 18 -22.67 -32.09 -25.73
C PHE A 18 -22.72 -33.29 -24.76
N VAL A 19 -23.27 -33.06 -23.58
CA VAL A 19 -23.70 -34.14 -22.67
C VAL A 19 -25.09 -34.57 -23.10
N ALA A 20 -25.19 -35.79 -23.66
CA ALA A 20 -26.45 -36.40 -24.00
C ALA A 20 -27.09 -36.97 -22.75
N LEU A 21 -28.22 -36.41 -22.33
CA LEU A 21 -29.13 -37.09 -21.40
C LEU A 21 -29.85 -38.22 -22.13
N GLY A 22 -29.49 -39.46 -21.85
CA GLY A 22 -30.22 -40.64 -22.29
C GLY A 22 -31.53 -40.84 -21.50
N GLY A 23 -32.65 -40.41 -22.06
CA GLY A 23 -33.96 -40.78 -21.56
C GLY A 23 -34.35 -42.18 -22.06
N SER A 24 -34.46 -43.14 -21.18
CA SER A 24 -34.99 -44.48 -21.51
C SER A 24 -36.52 -44.44 -21.59
N LEU A 25 -37.00 -44.65 -22.79
CA LEU A 25 -38.44 -44.84 -23.06
C LEU A 25 -38.80 -46.30 -22.75
N VAL A 26 -39.67 -46.55 -21.78
CA VAL A 26 -40.21 -47.86 -21.49
C VAL A 26 -41.49 -48.07 -22.35
N ILE A 27 -41.40 -48.97 -23.30
CA ILE A 27 -42.55 -49.39 -24.07
C ILE A 27 -43.19 -50.57 -23.31
N ALA A 28 -44.42 -50.39 -22.84
CA ALA A 28 -45.19 -51.44 -22.26
C ALA A 28 -45.90 -52.28 -23.40
N ALA A 29 -45.50 -53.51 -23.57
CA ALA A 29 -46.22 -54.47 -24.39
C ALA A 29 -47.14 -55.34 -23.50
N CYS A 30 -48.44 -55.27 -23.73
CA CYS A 30 -49.44 -56.22 -23.17
C CYS A 30 -49.33 -57.56 -23.87
N GLY A 31 -49.13 -58.62 -23.12
CA GLY A 31 -49.28 -60.01 -23.58
C GLY A 31 -49.43 -60.92 -22.37
N GLY A 32 -50.62 -61.54 -22.28
CA GLY A 32 -51.14 -62.22 -21.09
C GLY A 32 -50.53 -63.58 -20.75
N GLY A 33 -50.73 -63.94 -19.51
CA GLY A 33 -50.89 -65.34 -19.07
C GLY A 33 -49.71 -65.92 -18.29
N GLY A 34 -49.94 -66.26 -17.01
CA GLY A 34 -49.12 -67.19 -16.28
C GLY A 34 -48.50 -66.68 -14.98
N GLY A 35 -49.05 -67.08 -13.85
CA GLY A 35 -48.64 -66.65 -12.50
C GLY A 35 -47.23 -67.06 -12.14
N GLY A 36 -46.49 -66.08 -11.71
CA GLY A 36 -45.21 -66.17 -11.03
C GLY A 36 -44.91 -64.84 -10.43
N SER A 37 -44.93 -64.71 -9.10
CA SER A 37 -44.59 -63.50 -8.39
C SER A 37 -43.09 -63.20 -8.59
N ALA A 38 -42.78 -62.37 -9.57
CA ALA A 38 -41.44 -61.85 -9.72
C ALA A 38 -41.17 -60.87 -8.61
N PHE A 39 -40.27 -61.23 -7.72
CA PHE A 39 -39.73 -60.31 -6.71
C PHE A 39 -38.88 -59.24 -7.43
N VAL A 40 -39.40 -58.03 -7.58
CA VAL A 40 -38.63 -56.91 -8.07
C VAL A 40 -37.80 -56.34 -6.87
N PRO A 41 -36.48 -56.47 -6.90
CA PRO A 41 -35.71 -55.92 -5.82
C PRO A 41 -35.87 -54.38 -5.84
N VAL A 42 -36.45 -53.82 -4.78
CA VAL A 42 -36.51 -52.39 -4.54
C VAL A 42 -35.08 -51.96 -4.18
N ILE A 43 -34.34 -51.38 -5.14
CA ILE A 43 -33.05 -50.74 -4.88
C ILE A 43 -33.36 -49.49 -4.05
N PRO A 44 -32.89 -49.39 -2.79
CA PRO A 44 -33.09 -48.19 -2.01
C PRO A 44 -32.46 -47.00 -2.76
N PRO A 45 -33.06 -45.80 -2.72
CA PRO A 45 -32.48 -44.63 -3.32
C PRO A 45 -31.07 -44.40 -2.72
N ALA A 46 -30.10 -44.04 -3.58
CA ALA A 46 -28.77 -43.72 -3.12
C ALA A 46 -28.84 -42.63 -2.03
N PRO A 47 -28.08 -42.76 -0.95
CA PRO A 47 -28.08 -41.75 0.09
C PRO A 47 -27.76 -40.36 -0.52
N ALA A 48 -28.50 -39.34 -0.11
CA ALA A 48 -28.26 -37.99 -0.54
C ALA A 48 -26.79 -37.63 -0.25
N PRO A 49 -26.12 -36.91 -1.17
CA PRO A 49 -24.74 -36.46 -0.91
C PRO A 49 -24.70 -35.72 0.42
N ALA A 50 -23.66 -35.99 1.22
CA ALA A 50 -23.44 -35.26 2.47
C ALA A 50 -23.38 -33.76 2.17
N PRO A 51 -23.99 -32.91 3.01
CA PRO A 51 -23.89 -31.47 2.83
C PRO A 51 -22.42 -31.07 2.80
N ALA A 52 -22.07 -30.16 1.90
CA ALA A 52 -20.72 -29.62 1.83
C ALA A 52 -20.31 -29.03 3.20
N PRO A 53 -19.07 -29.22 3.64
CA PRO A 53 -18.59 -28.64 4.90
C PRO A 53 -18.81 -27.13 4.88
N ALA A 54 -19.22 -26.57 6.02
CA ALA A 54 -19.38 -25.12 6.15
C ALA A 54 -18.04 -24.42 5.90
N PRO A 55 -18.04 -23.24 5.25
CA PRO A 55 -16.80 -22.47 5.02
C PRO A 55 -16.07 -22.20 6.33
N THR A 56 -14.74 -22.34 6.31
CA THR A 56 -13.90 -21.98 7.45
C THR A 56 -13.98 -20.47 7.70
N PRO A 57 -14.18 -20.00 8.95
CA PRO A 57 -14.16 -18.57 9.26
C PRO A 57 -12.82 -17.95 8.82
N LEU A 58 -12.88 -16.74 8.24
CA LEU A 58 -11.66 -15.97 7.92
C LEU A 58 -11.09 -15.36 9.20
N GLY A 59 -9.75 -15.24 9.27
CA GLY A 59 -9.05 -14.73 10.44
C GLY A 59 -9.05 -13.21 10.57
N THR A 60 -9.72 -12.48 9.67
CA THR A 60 -9.86 -11.02 9.70
C THR A 60 -10.68 -10.54 10.89
N LEU A 61 -10.51 -9.27 11.28
CA LEU A 61 -11.16 -8.68 12.47
C LEU A 61 -12.69 -8.87 12.50
N ASP A 62 -13.35 -8.76 11.36
CA ASP A 62 -14.81 -8.87 11.23
C ASP A 62 -15.28 -10.09 10.44
N GLY A 63 -14.36 -10.97 10.07
CA GLY A 63 -14.64 -12.16 9.25
C GLY A 63 -14.87 -11.86 7.76
N SER A 64 -14.66 -10.61 7.32
CA SER A 64 -14.75 -10.25 5.91
C SER A 64 -13.56 -10.74 5.08
N VAL A 65 -13.69 -10.70 3.76
CA VAL A 65 -12.60 -11.01 2.83
C VAL A 65 -11.49 -9.95 2.98
N PRO A 66 -10.21 -10.35 3.14
CA PRO A 66 -9.12 -9.39 3.27
C PRO A 66 -8.99 -8.51 2.01
N LEU A 67 -8.72 -7.22 2.21
CA LEU A 67 -8.65 -6.24 1.12
C LEU A 67 -7.37 -6.39 0.30
N VAL A 68 -7.50 -6.19 -1.00
CA VAL A 68 -6.37 -5.90 -1.91
C VAL A 68 -6.33 -4.40 -2.14
N ILE A 69 -5.28 -3.74 -1.66
CA ILE A 69 -5.07 -2.30 -1.76
C ILE A 69 -4.01 -2.08 -2.84
N GLY A 70 -4.39 -1.44 -3.94
CA GLY A 70 -3.46 -1.04 -5.00
C GLY A 70 -2.62 0.13 -4.53
N HIS A 71 -1.42 -0.16 -4.01
CA HIS A 71 -0.46 0.81 -3.48
C HIS A 71 -0.01 1.75 -4.59
N ARG A 72 -0.40 3.02 -4.53
CA ARG A 72 -0.21 4.03 -5.60
C ARG A 72 -0.76 3.59 -6.97
N GLY A 73 -1.78 2.73 -6.96
CA GLY A 73 -2.35 2.08 -8.13
C GLY A 73 -1.76 0.71 -8.43
N LEU A 74 -1.08 0.54 -9.57
CA LEU A 74 -0.40 -0.70 -10.01
C LEU A 74 1.05 -0.38 -10.46
N PRO A 75 1.91 0.12 -9.55
CA PRO A 75 3.22 0.66 -9.92
C PRO A 75 4.22 -0.39 -10.41
N GLY A 76 3.98 -1.66 -10.15
CA GLY A 76 4.76 -2.74 -10.74
C GLY A 76 4.66 -2.82 -12.26
N LEU A 77 3.65 -2.18 -12.88
CA LEU A 77 3.40 -2.22 -14.32
C LEU A 77 3.26 -0.83 -14.97
N PHE A 78 3.03 0.22 -14.19
CA PHE A 78 2.77 1.59 -14.68
C PHE A 78 3.47 2.62 -13.79
N PRO A 79 3.79 3.84 -14.27
CA PRO A 79 4.19 4.92 -13.39
C PRO A 79 3.18 5.13 -12.27
N GLU A 80 3.65 5.16 -11.01
CA GLU A 80 2.81 5.26 -9.83
C GLU A 80 1.98 6.54 -9.80
N GLU A 81 0.81 6.48 -9.14
CA GLU A 81 -0.10 7.61 -8.91
C GLU A 81 -0.55 8.33 -10.19
N THR A 82 -0.62 7.59 -11.28
CA THR A 82 -1.16 8.05 -12.55
C THR A 82 -2.52 7.43 -12.83
N GLN A 83 -3.30 8.07 -13.71
CA GLN A 83 -4.61 7.56 -14.11
C GLN A 83 -4.53 6.09 -14.56
N LYS A 84 -3.50 5.77 -15.38
CA LYS A 84 -3.33 4.41 -15.89
C LYS A 84 -3.06 3.39 -14.79
N ALA A 85 -2.25 3.76 -13.78
CA ALA A 85 -1.94 2.89 -12.65
C ALA A 85 -3.20 2.61 -11.80
N TYR A 86 -4.01 3.63 -11.51
CA TYR A 86 -5.24 3.47 -10.74
C TYR A 86 -6.31 2.68 -11.48
N GLU A 87 -6.54 2.99 -12.76
CA GLU A 87 -7.48 2.25 -13.59
C GLU A 87 -7.10 0.76 -13.68
N ALA A 88 -5.81 0.49 -13.91
CA ALA A 88 -5.30 -0.88 -14.01
C ALA A 88 -5.39 -1.64 -12.68
N ALA A 89 -5.15 -0.99 -11.53
CA ALA A 89 -5.35 -1.61 -10.22
C ALA A 89 -6.80 -2.03 -9.99
N ALA A 90 -7.75 -1.14 -10.28
CA ALA A 90 -9.17 -1.43 -10.17
C ALA A 90 -9.61 -2.58 -11.10
N ASP A 91 -9.12 -2.59 -12.34
CA ASP A 91 -9.40 -3.64 -13.32
C ASP A 91 -8.76 -4.99 -12.92
N ALA A 92 -7.61 -4.95 -12.26
CA ALA A 92 -6.93 -6.13 -11.72
C ALA A 92 -7.59 -6.73 -10.46
N GLY A 93 -8.62 -6.08 -9.92
CA GLY A 93 -9.37 -6.58 -8.78
C GLY A 93 -9.03 -5.93 -7.44
N ALA A 94 -8.27 -4.83 -7.42
CA ALA A 94 -8.08 -4.05 -6.21
C ALA A 94 -9.42 -3.54 -5.66
N ASP A 95 -9.55 -3.56 -4.33
CA ASP A 95 -10.71 -3.07 -3.60
C ASP A 95 -10.52 -1.63 -3.15
N SER A 96 -9.26 -1.17 -3.14
CA SER A 96 -8.90 0.19 -2.76
C SER A 96 -7.80 0.73 -3.67
N LEU A 97 -7.87 2.03 -3.96
CA LEU A 97 -6.85 2.80 -4.66
C LEU A 97 -6.16 3.69 -3.63
N GLU A 98 -4.95 3.32 -3.31
CA GLU A 98 -4.15 4.10 -2.35
C GLU A 98 -3.43 5.22 -3.06
N THR A 99 -3.27 6.38 -2.38
CA THR A 99 -2.68 7.60 -2.91
C THR A 99 -2.02 8.44 -1.82
N ASP A 100 -0.85 8.96 -2.12
CA ASP A 100 -0.08 9.84 -1.26
C ASP A 100 -0.38 11.30 -1.59
N LEU A 101 -0.63 12.15 -0.59
CA LEU A 101 -1.10 13.52 -0.81
C LEU A 101 -0.11 14.58 -0.33
N HIS A 102 0.15 15.54 -1.23
CA HIS A 102 0.84 16.79 -0.94
C HIS A 102 0.01 17.98 -1.41
N LEU A 103 0.30 19.18 -0.86
CA LEU A 103 -0.25 20.45 -1.36
C LEU A 103 0.68 21.07 -2.39
N THR A 104 0.09 21.57 -3.47
CA THR A 104 0.75 22.44 -4.44
C THR A 104 0.93 23.86 -3.91
N LYS A 105 1.65 24.70 -4.67
CA LYS A 105 1.79 26.13 -4.38
C LYS A 105 0.45 26.87 -4.28
N ASP A 106 -0.55 26.44 -5.04
CA ASP A 106 -1.92 26.99 -5.06
C ASP A 106 -2.90 26.20 -4.20
N CYS A 107 -2.37 25.46 -3.20
CA CYS A 107 -3.15 24.78 -2.16
C CYS A 107 -4.07 23.65 -2.66
N VAL A 108 -3.73 23.00 -3.74
CA VAL A 108 -4.48 21.88 -4.27
C VAL A 108 -3.81 20.56 -3.86
N LEU A 109 -4.62 19.59 -3.40
CA LEU A 109 -4.13 18.24 -3.11
C LEU A 109 -3.81 17.49 -4.41
N VAL A 110 -2.59 16.95 -4.49
CA VAL A 110 -2.09 16.16 -5.61
C VAL A 110 -1.53 14.84 -5.15
N ALA A 111 -1.63 13.85 -6.02
CA ALA A 111 -1.17 12.49 -5.79
C ALA A 111 0.32 12.37 -6.14
N ARG A 112 1.17 12.24 -5.13
CA ARG A 112 2.62 11.97 -5.25
C ARG A 112 3.17 11.42 -3.96
N HIS A 113 4.03 10.36 -4.06
CA HIS A 113 4.66 9.78 -2.87
C HIS A 113 5.65 10.74 -2.22
N ASN A 114 6.60 11.25 -3.01
CA ASN A 114 7.63 12.15 -2.49
C ASN A 114 7.26 13.61 -2.73
N PRO A 115 7.57 14.51 -1.79
CA PRO A 115 7.42 15.95 -1.99
C PRO A 115 8.42 16.47 -3.04
N TRP A 116 9.44 15.68 -3.37
CA TRP A 116 10.49 15.97 -4.32
C TRP A 116 10.22 15.30 -5.66
N LEU A 117 10.37 16.07 -6.73
CA LEU A 117 9.87 15.67 -8.04
C LEU A 117 10.90 14.88 -8.87
N SER A 118 12.20 14.84 -8.47
CA SER A 118 13.21 14.13 -9.27
C SER A 118 13.10 12.60 -9.19
N ASP A 119 12.51 12.05 -8.13
CA ASP A 119 12.56 10.62 -7.86
C ASP A 119 11.79 9.78 -8.87
N ASN A 120 10.60 10.21 -9.24
CA ASN A 120 9.71 9.45 -10.10
C ASN A 120 8.86 10.34 -11.02
N THR A 121 9.49 11.44 -11.51
CA THR A 121 8.97 12.27 -12.60
C THR A 121 10.07 12.60 -13.61
N ASP A 122 9.65 13.16 -14.76
CA ASP A 122 10.54 13.62 -15.83
C ASP A 122 11.12 15.03 -15.61
N ILE A 123 10.97 15.61 -14.41
CA ILE A 123 11.30 17.03 -14.14
C ILE A 123 12.75 17.36 -14.46
N ALA A 124 13.70 16.45 -14.19
CA ALA A 124 15.11 16.66 -14.48
C ALA A 124 15.38 16.80 -15.98
N ASP A 125 14.60 16.11 -16.83
CA ASP A 125 14.68 16.22 -18.29
C ASP A 125 13.98 17.49 -18.77
N VAL A 126 12.80 17.79 -18.21
CA VAL A 126 12.05 19.03 -18.50
C VAL A 126 12.92 20.27 -18.17
N ALA A 127 13.62 20.28 -17.06
CA ALA A 127 14.47 21.38 -16.63
C ALA A 127 15.61 21.70 -17.63
N LYS A 128 16.05 20.75 -18.45
CA LYS A 128 17.09 20.98 -19.48
C LYS A 128 16.62 21.93 -20.58
N THR A 129 15.33 21.99 -20.85
CA THR A 129 14.74 22.79 -21.92
C THR A 129 13.76 23.86 -21.43
N ASN A 130 13.30 23.77 -20.17
CA ASN A 130 12.39 24.74 -19.57
C ASN A 130 13.10 25.54 -18.47
N ALA A 131 13.49 26.80 -18.81
CA ALA A 131 14.20 27.69 -17.91
C ALA A 131 13.40 28.00 -16.63
N THR A 132 12.07 28.07 -16.70
CA THR A 132 11.20 28.31 -15.54
C THR A 132 11.27 27.15 -14.55
N VAL A 133 11.21 25.93 -15.05
CA VAL A 133 11.35 24.72 -14.21
C VAL A 133 12.75 24.66 -13.62
N ASN A 134 13.78 24.89 -14.44
CA ASN A 134 15.15 24.86 -13.97
C ASN A 134 15.42 25.89 -12.84
N ALA A 135 14.84 27.10 -12.95
CA ALA A 135 15.01 28.15 -11.96
C ALA A 135 14.35 27.85 -10.59
N ARG A 136 13.43 26.87 -10.53
CA ARG A 136 12.77 26.44 -9.28
C ARG A 136 13.52 25.31 -8.57
N LYS A 137 14.64 24.88 -9.10
CA LYS A 137 15.49 23.90 -8.41
C LYS A 137 15.99 24.50 -7.11
N ARG A 138 15.67 23.86 -5.99
CA ARG A 138 16.09 24.32 -4.67
C ARG A 138 17.56 23.97 -4.42
N THR A 139 18.39 24.98 -4.25
CA THR A 139 19.80 24.83 -3.86
C THR A 139 20.02 25.14 -2.38
N VAL A 140 19.00 25.72 -1.73
CA VAL A 140 18.96 26.04 -0.30
C VAL A 140 17.60 25.65 0.25
N PRO A 141 17.48 25.40 1.57
CA PRO A 141 16.19 25.12 2.21
C PRO A 141 15.16 26.23 1.90
N GLY A 142 13.92 25.82 1.62
CA GLY A 142 12.80 26.76 1.54
C GLY A 142 12.40 27.24 2.93
N VAL A 143 11.45 26.57 3.56
CA VAL A 143 11.07 26.79 4.96
C VAL A 143 11.76 25.76 5.82
N LEU A 144 12.57 26.19 6.78
CA LEU A 144 13.18 25.32 7.77
C LEU A 144 12.20 25.12 8.92
N VAL A 145 11.99 23.86 9.28
CA VAL A 145 11.48 23.53 10.60
C VAL A 145 12.69 23.42 11.52
N ASP A 146 12.82 24.33 12.48
CA ASP A 146 13.94 24.33 13.45
C ASP A 146 13.78 23.16 14.41
N VAL A 147 14.61 22.15 14.26
CA VAL A 147 14.50 20.88 15.00
C VAL A 147 15.67 20.74 15.95
N LYS A 148 15.37 20.67 17.22
CA LYS A 148 16.29 20.15 18.25
C LYS A 148 16.09 18.65 18.37
N TYR A 149 16.94 17.88 17.72
CA TYR A 149 16.88 16.42 17.80
C TYR A 149 17.27 15.93 19.20
N PRO A 150 16.44 15.05 19.82
CA PRO A 150 16.84 14.39 21.05
C PRO A 150 18.04 13.46 20.82
N PRO A 151 18.84 13.16 21.85
CA PRO A 151 19.93 12.20 21.73
C PRO A 151 19.41 10.81 21.37
N ILE A 152 20.11 10.12 20.46
CA ILE A 152 19.85 8.72 20.15
C ILE A 152 20.49 7.89 21.28
N GLU A 153 19.66 7.25 22.11
CA GLU A 153 20.11 6.25 23.06
C GLU A 153 19.92 4.86 22.45
N ALA A 154 20.86 4.43 21.61
CA ALA A 154 20.99 3.04 21.20
C ALA A 154 22.26 2.49 21.83
N ASN A 155 22.18 1.60 22.77
CA ASN A 155 23.27 0.75 23.31
C ASN A 155 24.72 1.27 23.17
N GLY A 156 24.93 2.60 23.19
CA GLY A 156 26.19 3.27 22.96
C GLY A 156 26.16 4.73 23.45
N PRO A 157 27.24 5.50 23.28
CA PRO A 157 27.27 6.90 23.66
C PRO A 157 26.18 7.67 22.91
N LYS A 158 25.52 8.61 23.62
CA LYS A 158 24.48 9.48 23.06
C LYS A 158 24.98 10.13 21.77
N GLN A 159 24.36 9.83 20.64
CA GLN A 159 24.59 10.52 19.37
C GLN A 159 23.42 11.47 19.09
N TYR A 160 23.75 12.68 18.72
CA TYR A 160 22.75 13.65 18.24
C TYR A 160 22.77 13.65 16.72
N LEU A 161 21.65 13.93 16.07
CA LEU A 161 21.61 14.02 14.61
C LEU A 161 22.57 15.12 14.11
N SER A 162 22.75 16.20 14.90
CA SER A 162 23.77 17.23 14.66
C SER A 162 25.21 16.70 14.63
N ASP A 163 25.45 15.51 15.13
CA ASP A 163 26.76 14.86 15.17
C ASP A 163 26.96 13.88 13.99
N LEU A 164 25.91 13.65 13.20
CA LEU A 164 25.98 12.82 12.00
C LEU A 164 26.54 13.66 10.85
N THR A 165 27.51 13.09 10.17
CA THR A 165 28.07 13.67 8.94
C THR A 165 27.30 13.16 7.73
N ASP A 166 27.16 14.01 6.70
CA ASP A 166 26.63 13.59 5.41
C ASP A 166 27.49 12.44 4.86
N PRO A 167 26.91 11.24 4.59
CA PRO A 167 27.66 10.15 3.98
C PRO A 167 28.25 10.50 2.60
N LYS A 168 27.71 11.52 1.91
CA LYS A 168 28.24 12.04 0.64
C LYS A 168 29.30 13.11 0.83
N ASP A 169 29.36 13.80 1.97
CA ASP A 169 30.39 14.75 2.37
C ASP A 169 30.68 14.64 3.88
N PRO A 170 31.61 13.75 4.26
CA PRO A 170 31.95 13.51 5.67
C PRO A 170 32.48 14.74 6.43
N LYS A 171 32.71 15.86 5.76
CA LYS A 171 33.15 17.13 6.37
C LYS A 171 31.99 18.08 6.63
N SER A 172 30.83 17.85 6.05
CA SER A 172 29.63 18.64 6.33
C SER A 172 28.79 17.97 7.43
N VAL A 173 28.50 18.74 8.46
CA VAL A 173 27.42 18.40 9.38
C VAL A 173 26.13 18.52 8.58
N LEU A 174 25.23 17.52 8.68
CA LEU A 174 23.90 17.57 8.08
C LEU A 174 23.15 18.80 8.61
N LYS A 175 23.41 19.93 8.00
CA LYS A 175 22.62 21.17 8.13
C LYS A 175 21.48 21.07 7.13
N SER A 176 20.64 20.35 7.45
CA SER A 176 19.36 19.85 7.10
C SER A 176 18.46 20.71 6.26
N LEU A 177 18.34 20.34 5.03
CA LEU A 177 17.12 20.35 4.22
C LEU A 177 16.33 19.06 4.47
N ILE A 178 16.21 18.68 5.71
CA ILE A 178 15.66 17.40 6.08
C ILE A 178 14.16 17.54 6.13
N VAL A 179 13.48 17.04 5.11
CA VAL A 179 12.07 16.71 5.21
C VAL A 179 12.01 15.37 5.92
N ASP A 180 11.56 15.41 7.17
CA ASP A 180 11.41 14.21 8.01
C ASP A 180 12.69 13.36 8.10
N GLY A 181 13.86 13.93 7.85
CA GLY A 181 15.15 13.25 7.93
C GLY A 181 15.87 13.01 6.60
N GLU A 182 15.27 13.28 5.45
CA GLU A 182 15.90 13.10 4.14
C GLU A 182 16.45 14.41 3.56
N ASP A 183 17.70 14.40 3.10
CA ASP A 183 18.33 15.54 2.41
C ASP A 183 17.99 15.54 0.92
N HIS A 184 17.22 16.54 0.50
CA HIS A 184 16.82 16.77 -0.88
C HIS A 184 17.40 18.07 -1.47
N THR A 185 18.58 18.46 -1.04
CA THR A 185 19.29 19.59 -1.65
C THR A 185 19.47 19.36 -3.15
N ASN A 186 19.30 20.41 -3.95
CA ASN A 186 19.34 20.37 -5.41
C ASN A 186 18.20 19.58 -6.09
N ASP A 187 17.01 19.61 -5.51
CA ASP A 187 15.80 19.03 -6.08
C ASP A 187 14.69 20.07 -6.28
N TRP A 188 13.58 19.68 -6.86
CA TRP A 188 12.39 20.49 -7.07
C TRP A 188 11.28 20.04 -6.12
N SER A 189 10.75 20.97 -5.34
CA SER A 189 9.64 20.69 -4.46
C SER A 189 8.30 20.83 -5.17
N ILE A 190 7.38 19.89 -4.93
CA ILE A 190 6.00 19.93 -5.42
C ILE A 190 5.28 21.21 -4.97
N THR A 191 5.64 21.74 -3.80
CA THR A 191 5.07 22.96 -3.22
C THR A 191 5.48 24.26 -3.92
N ASP A 192 6.42 24.18 -4.87
CA ASP A 192 6.87 25.33 -5.67
C ASP A 192 6.08 25.48 -6.99
N PHE A 193 5.19 24.55 -7.29
CA PHE A 193 4.41 24.51 -8.52
C PHE A 193 2.91 24.59 -8.23
N THR A 194 2.18 25.29 -9.08
CA THR A 194 0.71 25.19 -9.11
C THR A 194 0.27 23.89 -9.77
N LEU A 195 -0.97 23.45 -9.53
CA LEU A 195 -1.52 22.27 -10.21
C LEU A 195 -1.44 22.40 -11.73
N ALA A 196 -1.76 23.60 -12.27
CA ALA A 196 -1.72 23.84 -13.70
C ALA A 196 -0.31 23.66 -14.28
N GLU A 197 0.72 24.15 -13.58
CA GLU A 197 2.12 23.99 -13.99
C GLU A 197 2.58 22.53 -13.91
N LEU A 198 2.21 21.81 -12.84
CA LEU A 198 2.49 20.38 -12.72
C LEU A 198 1.90 19.60 -13.88
N LYS A 199 0.63 19.82 -14.19
CA LYS A 199 -0.05 19.14 -15.32
C LYS A 199 0.51 19.50 -16.70
N GLN A 200 1.00 20.72 -16.86
CA GLN A 200 1.55 21.19 -18.12
C GLN A 200 2.94 20.65 -18.40
N TRP A 201 3.77 20.48 -17.34
CA TRP A 201 5.20 20.27 -17.53
C TRP A 201 5.71 18.94 -17.01
N ILE A 202 5.07 18.34 -16.00
CA ILE A 202 5.64 17.25 -15.22
C ILE A 202 4.81 15.99 -15.37
N HIS A 203 5.49 14.88 -15.69
CA HIS A 203 4.85 13.59 -15.90
C HIS A 203 5.51 12.52 -15.04
N GLY A 204 4.73 11.52 -14.65
CA GLY A 204 5.20 10.40 -13.87
C GLY A 204 6.21 9.53 -14.65
N THR A 205 7.19 9.02 -13.91
CA THR A 205 8.09 7.97 -14.39
C THR A 205 8.01 6.76 -13.47
N THR A 206 8.46 5.62 -13.97
CA THR A 206 8.43 4.36 -13.21
C THR A 206 9.38 4.47 -12.03
N TYR A 207 8.86 4.23 -10.84
CA TYR A 207 9.66 4.09 -9.62
C TYR A 207 10.53 2.83 -9.72
N ASP A 208 11.79 2.98 -9.35
CA ASP A 208 12.75 1.88 -9.29
C ASP A 208 12.90 1.11 -10.63
N ALA A 209 12.99 1.86 -11.75
CA ALA A 209 13.10 1.30 -13.12
C ALA A 209 14.24 0.29 -13.30
N LYS A 210 15.22 0.27 -12.37
CA LYS A 210 16.30 -0.73 -12.33
C LYS A 210 15.80 -2.13 -11.98
N ASP A 211 14.56 -2.27 -11.50
CA ASP A 211 13.95 -3.51 -11.07
C ASP A 211 13.07 -4.17 -12.13
N GLU A 212 13.37 -3.97 -13.40
CA GLU A 212 12.67 -4.61 -14.53
C GLU A 212 11.22 -4.15 -14.72
N ARG A 213 10.80 -3.05 -14.07
CA ARG A 213 9.47 -2.47 -14.29
C ARG A 213 9.38 -1.79 -15.67
N PRO A 214 8.23 -1.86 -16.37
CA PRO A 214 8.04 -1.21 -17.66
C PRO A 214 8.25 0.30 -17.59
N THR A 215 8.93 0.86 -18.59
CA THR A 215 9.23 2.30 -18.68
C THR A 215 8.58 2.98 -19.89
N ASP A 216 7.75 2.26 -20.66
CA ASP A 216 7.16 2.73 -21.92
C ASP A 216 6.30 3.99 -21.76
N LEU A 217 5.74 4.21 -20.55
CA LEU A 217 4.88 5.33 -20.23
C LEU A 217 5.58 6.44 -19.44
N ASN A 218 6.88 6.34 -19.21
CA ASN A 218 7.65 7.40 -18.57
C ASN A 218 7.54 8.72 -19.34
N GLY A 219 7.30 9.81 -18.62
CA GLY A 219 7.16 11.14 -19.21
C GLY A 219 5.89 11.36 -20.05
N LYS A 220 4.86 10.49 -19.92
CA LYS A 220 3.63 10.56 -20.73
C LYS A 220 2.35 10.76 -19.93
N LEU A 221 2.38 10.51 -18.63
CA LEU A 221 1.19 10.52 -17.78
C LEU A 221 1.28 11.68 -16.79
N PRO A 222 0.31 12.61 -16.78
CA PRO A 222 0.36 13.79 -15.93
C PRO A 222 0.12 13.43 -14.46
N ILE A 223 0.58 14.31 -13.57
CA ILE A 223 0.27 14.27 -12.14
C ILE A 223 -1.23 14.53 -11.94
N LEU A 224 -1.85 13.80 -11.03
CA LEU A 224 -3.28 13.91 -10.73
C LEU A 224 -3.53 14.74 -9.47
N SER A 225 -4.64 15.48 -9.46
CA SER A 225 -5.22 15.99 -8.23
C SER A 225 -5.96 14.87 -7.48
N PHE A 226 -6.14 15.03 -6.17
CA PHE A 226 -6.93 14.06 -5.39
C PHE A 226 -8.39 13.95 -5.87
N GLN A 227 -8.98 15.04 -6.39
CA GLN A 227 -10.31 15.00 -6.98
C GLN A 227 -10.36 14.03 -8.18
N GLU A 228 -9.33 14.05 -9.05
CA GLU A 228 -9.28 13.12 -10.18
C GLU A 228 -9.13 11.67 -9.74
N VAL A 229 -8.39 11.40 -8.65
CA VAL A 229 -8.32 10.04 -8.07
C VAL A 229 -9.70 9.58 -7.56
N ILE A 230 -10.46 10.46 -6.89
CA ILE A 230 -11.84 10.18 -6.48
C ILE A 230 -12.73 9.90 -7.69
N ASP A 231 -12.58 10.66 -8.76
CA ASP A 231 -13.40 10.50 -9.96
C ASP A 231 -13.08 9.18 -10.68
N ILE A 232 -11.80 8.77 -10.74
CA ILE A 232 -11.37 7.46 -11.25
C ILE A 232 -11.98 6.34 -10.40
N MET A 233 -11.89 6.42 -9.08
CA MET A 233 -12.50 5.44 -8.18
C MET A 233 -13.99 5.27 -8.45
N ARG A 234 -14.75 6.37 -8.54
CA ARG A 234 -16.18 6.36 -8.81
C ARG A 234 -16.53 5.77 -10.18
N ALA A 235 -15.76 6.16 -11.20
CA ALA A 235 -15.95 5.65 -12.55
C ALA A 235 -15.71 4.13 -12.59
N LYS A 236 -14.66 3.64 -11.94
CA LYS A 236 -14.35 2.19 -11.85
C LYS A 236 -15.35 1.43 -10.99
N ALA A 237 -15.79 1.98 -9.87
CA ALA A 237 -16.85 1.37 -9.05
C ALA A 237 -18.15 1.21 -9.86
N LYS A 238 -18.55 2.25 -10.60
CA LYS A 238 -19.73 2.19 -11.48
C LYS A 238 -19.57 1.18 -12.62
N ALA A 239 -18.41 1.16 -13.27
CA ALA A 239 -18.16 0.28 -14.43
C ALA A 239 -18.10 -1.20 -14.03
N THR A 240 -17.58 -1.50 -12.83
CA THR A 240 -17.40 -2.88 -12.35
C THR A 240 -18.56 -3.39 -11.49
N GLY A 241 -19.43 -2.51 -11.01
CA GLY A 241 -20.48 -2.82 -10.02
C GLY A 241 -19.93 -3.18 -8.63
N ARG A 242 -18.61 -2.97 -8.38
CA ARG A 242 -17.96 -3.25 -7.10
C ARG A 242 -17.85 -1.99 -6.25
N THR A 243 -17.85 -2.16 -4.94
CA THR A 243 -17.38 -1.09 -4.05
C THR A 243 -15.86 -0.99 -4.20
N ILE A 244 -15.38 0.16 -4.63
CA ILE A 244 -13.95 0.50 -4.67
C ILE A 244 -13.75 1.68 -3.74
N THR A 245 -12.72 1.64 -2.90
CA THR A 245 -12.40 2.71 -1.95
C THR A 245 -11.18 3.51 -2.42
N VAL A 246 -11.01 4.73 -1.90
CA VAL A 246 -9.73 5.46 -1.95
C VAL A 246 -9.05 5.42 -0.59
N TYR A 247 -7.72 5.52 -0.58
CA TYR A 247 -6.93 5.36 0.64
C TYR A 247 -5.85 6.46 0.71
N PRO A 248 -6.25 7.75 0.92
CA PRO A 248 -5.30 8.85 0.96
C PRO A 248 -4.41 8.84 2.19
N GLU A 249 -3.11 9.10 1.97
CA GLU A 249 -2.13 9.39 3.02
C GLU A 249 -1.84 10.89 3.10
N THR A 250 -1.82 11.45 4.32
CA THR A 250 -1.20 12.75 4.55
C THR A 250 0.30 12.57 4.70
N LYS A 251 1.05 12.89 3.63
CA LYS A 251 2.52 12.77 3.58
C LYS A 251 3.21 13.91 4.28
N ASN A 252 4.26 13.59 5.05
CA ASN A 252 5.14 14.57 5.69
C ASN A 252 4.36 15.79 6.27
N PRO A 253 3.31 15.57 7.11
CA PRO A 253 2.31 16.61 7.39
C PRO A 253 2.90 17.86 8.02
N ILE A 254 3.93 17.74 8.85
CA ILE A 254 4.57 18.88 9.50
C ILE A 254 5.28 19.76 8.47
N TRP A 255 6.10 19.14 7.62
CA TRP A 255 6.80 19.84 6.55
C TRP A 255 5.81 20.43 5.53
N ASN A 256 4.84 19.64 5.09
CA ASN A 256 3.83 20.03 4.10
C ASN A 256 3.04 21.26 4.59
N ASN A 257 2.58 21.24 5.85
CA ASN A 257 1.87 22.35 6.44
C ASN A 257 2.76 23.62 6.53
N ALA A 258 4.04 23.48 6.91
CA ALA A 258 4.97 24.62 6.95
C ALA A 258 5.16 25.25 5.56
N GLN A 259 5.33 24.42 4.50
CA GLN A 259 5.44 24.91 3.13
C GLN A 259 4.14 25.55 2.63
N ALA A 260 3.00 24.94 2.92
CA ALA A 260 1.69 25.43 2.55
C ALA A 260 1.36 26.79 3.22
N ILE A 261 1.70 26.94 4.49
CA ILE A 261 1.56 28.22 5.21
C ILE A 261 2.44 29.30 4.57
N ALA A 262 3.70 28.97 4.22
CA ALA A 262 4.61 29.89 3.52
C ALA A 262 4.06 30.30 2.14
N ASN A 263 3.31 29.44 1.48
CA ASN A 263 2.61 29.72 0.21
C ASN A 263 1.27 30.46 0.41
N GLY A 264 0.86 30.74 1.64
CA GLY A 264 -0.40 31.45 1.94
C GLY A 264 -1.65 30.55 1.96
N CYS A 265 -1.47 29.24 2.08
CA CYS A 265 -2.58 28.27 2.14
C CYS A 265 -3.31 28.26 3.49
N GLY A 266 -2.79 28.96 4.49
CA GLY A 266 -3.40 29.06 5.82
C GLY A 266 -2.58 29.96 6.74
N PRO A 267 -3.14 30.34 7.90
CA PRO A 267 -2.40 31.13 8.90
C PRO A 267 -1.33 30.29 9.60
N ALA A 268 -0.40 30.95 10.25
CA ALA A 268 0.63 30.28 11.06
C ALA A 268 -0.03 29.36 12.11
N GLY A 269 0.51 28.14 12.23
CA GLY A 269 0.01 27.13 13.18
C GLY A 269 -1.26 26.39 12.72
N SER A 270 -1.78 26.65 11.52
CA SER A 270 -2.87 25.85 10.92
C SER A 270 -2.36 24.52 10.32
N HIS A 271 -3.30 23.71 9.84
CA HIS A 271 -3.06 22.40 9.23
C HIS A 271 -3.62 22.35 7.80
N PRO A 272 -3.07 23.13 6.85
CA PRO A 272 -3.64 23.24 5.50
C PRO A 272 -3.78 21.92 4.76
N LEU A 273 -2.88 20.95 4.95
CA LEU A 273 -2.94 19.63 4.31
C LEU A 273 -4.18 18.85 4.77
N GLU A 274 -4.37 18.75 6.08
CA GLU A 274 -5.49 18.03 6.68
C GLU A 274 -6.82 18.75 6.43
N ASP A 275 -6.82 20.08 6.49
CA ASP A 275 -8.01 20.90 6.21
C ASP A 275 -8.46 20.74 4.76
N ALA A 276 -7.51 20.72 3.80
CA ALA A 276 -7.78 20.49 2.39
C ALA A 276 -8.34 19.07 2.17
N LEU A 277 -7.80 18.06 2.86
CA LEU A 277 -8.30 16.69 2.79
C LEU A 277 -9.73 16.59 3.31
N LEU A 278 -10.02 17.13 4.50
CA LEU A 278 -11.38 17.15 5.06
C LEU A 278 -12.35 17.90 4.15
N LYS A 279 -11.93 19.04 3.59
CA LYS A 279 -12.74 19.80 2.62
C LYS A 279 -13.08 18.96 1.38
N ALA A 280 -12.09 18.28 0.80
CA ALA A 280 -12.30 17.40 -0.35
C ALA A 280 -13.23 16.24 0.00
N MET A 281 -13.04 15.60 1.17
CA MET A 281 -13.89 14.52 1.65
C MET A 281 -15.35 14.97 1.87
N ASN A 282 -15.56 16.13 2.49
CA ASN A 282 -16.89 16.68 2.71
C ASN A 282 -17.59 17.04 1.38
N ALA A 283 -16.88 17.65 0.44
CA ALA A 283 -17.40 17.99 -0.89
C ALA A 283 -17.81 16.75 -1.71
N ASN A 284 -17.20 15.60 -1.41
CA ASN A 284 -17.43 14.35 -2.10
C ASN A 284 -18.28 13.33 -1.31
N ASP A 285 -18.90 13.72 -0.20
CA ASP A 285 -19.67 12.82 0.69
C ASP A 285 -18.85 11.60 1.17
N LEU A 286 -17.55 11.78 1.39
CA LEU A 286 -16.64 10.74 1.85
C LEU A 286 -16.31 10.82 3.35
N ASN A 287 -16.76 11.85 4.07
CA ASN A 287 -16.50 12.00 5.49
C ASN A 287 -17.62 11.36 6.34
N ARG A 288 -17.86 10.07 6.18
CA ARG A 288 -18.81 9.24 6.93
C ARG A 288 -18.13 7.93 7.37
N LYS A 289 -18.61 7.33 8.45
CA LYS A 289 -18.04 6.11 9.04
C LYS A 289 -17.94 4.94 8.04
N ASP A 290 -18.95 4.80 7.19
CA ASP A 290 -19.09 3.72 6.20
C ASP A 290 -18.75 4.16 4.76
N ALA A 291 -18.20 5.39 4.62
CA ALA A 291 -17.80 5.88 3.31
C ALA A 291 -16.70 5.00 2.70
N PRO A 292 -16.62 4.92 1.36
CA PRO A 292 -15.60 4.13 0.67
C PRO A 292 -14.23 4.83 0.69
N ILE A 293 -13.72 5.08 1.88
CA ILE A 293 -12.43 5.75 2.11
C ILE A 293 -11.79 5.26 3.41
N PHE A 294 -10.46 5.21 3.39
CA PHE A 294 -9.59 5.12 4.57
C PHE A 294 -8.61 6.29 4.53
N VAL A 295 -8.33 6.91 5.65
CA VAL A 295 -7.33 7.99 5.75
C VAL A 295 -6.15 7.49 6.56
N GLN A 296 -4.94 7.66 6.06
CA GLN A 296 -3.74 7.15 6.73
C GLN A 296 -2.67 8.24 6.93
N SER A 297 -1.80 8.01 7.87
CA SER A 297 -0.56 8.78 8.09
C SER A 297 0.42 7.99 8.95
N PHE A 298 1.72 8.21 8.74
CA PHE A 298 2.76 7.79 9.67
C PHE A 298 2.79 8.68 10.92
N ASP A 299 2.36 9.94 10.80
CA ASP A 299 2.40 10.87 11.90
C ASP A 299 1.07 10.92 12.69
N PRO A 300 1.07 10.49 13.98
CA PRO A 300 -0.14 10.47 14.79
C PRO A 300 -0.73 11.86 15.04
N VAL A 301 0.06 12.92 14.92
CA VAL A 301 -0.44 14.31 15.09
C VAL A 301 -1.43 14.65 13.99
N SER A 302 -1.15 14.26 12.75
CA SER A 302 -2.07 14.45 11.61
C SER A 302 -3.42 13.75 11.84
N LEU A 303 -3.40 12.46 12.23
CA LEU A 303 -4.63 11.70 12.48
C LEU A 303 -5.43 12.24 13.67
N LYS A 304 -4.74 12.59 14.77
CA LYS A 304 -5.37 13.19 15.95
C LYS A 304 -6.00 14.54 15.62
N TYR A 305 -5.30 15.38 14.83
CA TYR A 305 -5.87 16.63 14.34
C TYR A 305 -7.11 16.40 13.47
N LEU A 306 -7.01 15.51 12.47
CA LEU A 306 -8.16 15.17 11.60
C LEU A 306 -9.38 14.74 12.43
N ARG A 307 -9.20 13.90 13.45
CA ARG A 307 -10.30 13.51 14.36
C ARG A 307 -10.88 14.71 15.09
N SER A 308 -10.05 15.59 15.65
CA SER A 308 -10.51 16.79 16.35
C SER A 308 -11.22 17.77 15.42
N ALA A 309 -10.81 17.84 14.15
CA ALA A 309 -11.42 18.66 13.10
C ALA A 309 -12.68 18.03 12.46
N GLY A 310 -13.09 16.83 12.91
CA GLY A 310 -14.37 16.22 12.53
C GLY A 310 -14.29 15.09 11.52
N LEU A 311 -13.13 14.42 11.37
CA LEU A 311 -13.01 13.20 10.56
C LEU A 311 -13.91 12.08 11.15
N LYS A 312 -14.86 11.59 10.36
CA LYS A 312 -15.77 10.48 10.68
C LYS A 312 -15.41 9.19 9.97
N ALA A 313 -14.71 9.28 8.85
CA ALA A 313 -14.25 8.13 8.09
C ALA A 313 -13.18 7.31 8.84
N ARG A 314 -12.88 6.12 8.34
CA ARG A 314 -11.88 5.23 8.94
C ARG A 314 -10.48 5.84 8.84
N ALA A 315 -9.73 5.80 9.95
CA ALA A 315 -8.35 6.27 10.04
C ALA A 315 -7.40 5.11 10.34
N VAL A 316 -6.19 5.16 9.81
CA VAL A 316 -5.17 4.12 9.91
C VAL A 316 -3.83 4.72 10.31
N GLN A 317 -3.26 4.25 11.40
CA GLN A 317 -1.92 4.60 11.82
C GLN A 317 -0.91 3.72 11.09
N LEU A 318 -0.10 4.31 10.23
CA LEU A 318 1.03 3.62 9.61
C LEU A 318 2.20 3.50 10.59
N VAL A 319 2.90 2.37 10.54
CA VAL A 319 4.01 2.05 11.45
C VAL A 319 5.16 1.46 10.66
N ASP A 320 6.34 2.08 10.77
CA ASP A 320 7.54 1.66 10.04
C ASP A 320 8.63 1.12 10.96
N GLY A 321 9.82 0.87 10.40
CA GLY A 321 11.02 0.41 11.08
C GLY A 321 12.23 0.43 10.16
N ASN A 322 13.44 0.57 10.72
CA ASN A 322 14.67 0.73 9.95
C ASN A 322 15.20 -0.57 9.32
N ALA A 323 15.16 -1.67 10.08
CA ALA A 323 15.76 -2.94 9.65
C ALA A 323 15.18 -4.13 10.42
N ILE A 324 15.60 -5.32 10.04
CA ILE A 324 15.24 -6.60 10.67
C ILE A 324 16.49 -7.25 11.22
N ASP A 325 16.47 -7.69 12.47
CA ASP A 325 17.45 -8.65 12.97
C ASP A 325 17.09 -10.07 12.49
N PHE A 326 17.72 -10.53 11.44
CA PHE A 326 17.48 -11.87 10.90
C PHE A 326 17.86 -13.03 11.84
N LYS A 327 18.47 -12.77 12.99
CA LYS A 327 18.73 -13.79 14.01
C LYS A 327 17.51 -14.02 14.89
N THR A 328 16.83 -12.95 15.28
CA THR A 328 15.67 -12.98 16.20
C THR A 328 14.35 -12.80 15.47
N GLY A 329 14.35 -12.13 14.33
CA GLY A 329 13.16 -11.68 13.58
C GLY A 329 12.56 -10.39 14.14
N GLU A 330 13.23 -9.74 15.07
CA GLU A 330 12.77 -8.49 15.69
C GLU A 330 13.08 -7.29 14.80
N MET A 331 12.23 -6.25 14.92
CA MET A 331 12.43 -4.98 14.25
C MET A 331 13.51 -4.14 14.91
N ILE A 332 14.36 -3.54 14.10
CA ILE A 332 15.34 -2.54 14.52
C ILE A 332 14.78 -1.16 14.17
N TYR A 333 14.54 -0.33 15.18
CA TYR A 333 14.05 1.05 14.99
C TYR A 333 15.16 2.08 15.04
N VAL A 334 16.31 1.73 15.57
CA VAL A 334 17.46 2.62 15.77
C VAL A 334 18.67 2.03 15.06
N THR A 335 19.21 2.74 14.08
CA THR A 335 20.46 2.42 13.38
C THR A 335 21.47 3.55 13.60
N ASN A 336 22.70 3.36 13.14
CA ASN A 336 23.70 4.45 13.10
C ASN A 336 23.61 5.25 11.79
N ASP A 337 22.44 5.23 11.15
CA ASP A 337 22.15 5.87 9.88
C ASP A 337 21.32 7.16 10.11
N VAL A 338 21.46 8.12 9.23
CA VAL A 338 20.65 9.34 9.19
C VAL A 338 19.15 9.04 9.06
N TYR A 339 18.79 7.95 8.40
CA TYR A 339 17.40 7.50 8.23
C TYR A 339 16.75 6.94 9.49
N THR A 340 17.50 6.75 10.58
CA THR A 340 16.96 6.30 11.88
C THR A 340 15.72 7.09 12.34
N PHE A 341 15.69 8.40 12.05
CA PHE A 341 14.58 9.25 12.50
C PHE A 341 13.41 9.30 11.51
N VAL A 342 13.60 8.85 10.28
CA VAL A 342 12.54 8.78 9.26
C VAL A 342 11.76 7.49 9.46
N ASP A 343 12.46 6.35 9.43
CA ASP A 343 11.83 5.03 9.42
C ASP A 343 11.60 4.48 10.83
N GLY A 344 12.29 5.03 11.83
CA GLY A 344 12.24 4.53 13.22
C GLY A 344 11.12 5.12 14.06
N ARG A 345 10.65 6.35 13.74
CA ARG A 345 9.69 7.09 14.57
C ARG A 345 8.97 8.21 13.82
N PRO A 346 7.75 8.60 14.26
CA PRO A 346 7.06 9.76 13.73
C PRO A 346 7.90 11.05 13.90
N TYR A 347 7.89 11.90 12.89
CA TYR A 347 8.63 13.15 12.93
C TYR A 347 8.11 14.10 14.03
N SER A 348 6.82 14.11 14.30
CA SER A 348 6.24 14.85 15.43
C SER A 348 6.82 14.44 16.79
N TRP A 349 7.14 13.17 16.97
CA TRP A 349 7.80 12.69 18.19
C TRP A 349 9.23 13.20 18.29
N THR A 350 9.95 13.26 17.15
CA THR A 350 11.29 13.87 17.09
C THR A 350 11.23 15.33 17.52
N LEU A 351 10.28 16.11 16.97
CA LEU A 351 10.11 17.52 17.32
C LEU A 351 9.72 17.76 18.77
N ALA A 352 8.87 16.88 19.32
CA ALA A 352 8.42 16.97 20.70
C ALA A 352 9.45 16.47 21.73
N GLY A 353 10.56 15.85 21.27
CA GLY A 353 11.51 15.18 22.16
C GLY A 353 10.93 13.92 22.84
N ASP A 354 9.89 13.30 22.24
CA ASP A 354 9.32 12.05 22.74
C ASP A 354 10.34 10.92 22.48
N PRO A 355 10.75 10.15 23.50
CA PRO A 355 11.79 9.13 23.36
C PRO A 355 11.32 7.85 22.65
N ARG A 356 10.03 7.71 22.38
CA ARG A 356 9.46 6.47 21.80
C ARG A 356 9.84 6.28 20.34
N TRP A 357 9.83 5.03 19.91
CA TRP A 357 9.98 4.58 18.53
C TRP A 357 8.67 3.92 18.06
N PHE A 358 8.50 3.73 16.76
CA PHE A 358 7.28 3.14 16.18
C PHE A 358 6.86 1.84 16.87
N GLY A 359 7.81 1.00 17.32
CA GLY A 359 7.51 -0.22 18.06
C GLY A 359 6.66 -0.02 19.31
N ALA A 360 6.71 1.17 19.93
CA ALA A 360 5.87 1.48 21.08
C ALA A 360 4.37 1.45 20.73
N MET A 361 3.99 1.80 19.49
CA MET A 361 2.60 1.76 19.01
C MET A 361 2.07 0.33 18.86
N LEU A 362 2.94 -0.66 18.67
CA LEU A 362 2.59 -2.06 18.42
C LEU A 362 2.50 -2.90 19.71
N THR A 363 2.83 -2.32 20.86
CA THR A 363 2.59 -2.96 22.17
C THR A 363 1.09 -2.95 22.53
N PRO A 364 0.58 -3.83 23.40
CA PRO A 364 -0.82 -3.78 23.82
C PRO A 364 -1.26 -2.41 24.34
N ALA A 365 -0.41 -1.70 25.08
CA ALA A 365 -0.68 -0.35 25.55
C ALA A 365 -0.67 0.67 24.40
N GLY A 366 0.27 0.55 23.46
CA GLY A 366 0.34 1.40 22.27
C GLY A 366 -0.85 1.20 21.34
N LEU A 367 -1.29 -0.04 21.12
CA LEU A 367 -2.50 -0.35 20.35
C LEU A 367 -3.75 0.25 20.99
N ALA A 368 -3.85 0.22 22.33
CA ALA A 368 -4.93 0.89 23.05
C ALA A 368 -4.88 2.43 22.89
N GLU A 369 -3.69 3.04 22.88
CA GLU A 369 -3.53 4.47 22.54
C GLU A 369 -3.96 4.74 21.09
N VAL A 370 -3.47 3.97 20.12
CA VAL A 370 -3.81 4.11 18.70
C VAL A 370 -5.34 4.02 18.50
N LYS A 371 -6.01 3.10 19.18
CA LYS A 371 -7.47 2.93 19.10
C LYS A 371 -8.26 4.19 19.46
N THR A 372 -7.68 5.11 20.23
CA THR A 372 -8.37 6.36 20.59
C THR A 372 -8.56 7.33 19.42
N TYR A 373 -7.77 7.18 18.32
CA TYR A 373 -7.83 8.08 17.16
C TYR A 373 -7.85 7.35 15.80
N ALA A 374 -7.52 6.05 15.76
CA ALA A 374 -7.53 5.25 14.54
C ALA A 374 -8.41 4.00 14.66
N ASP A 375 -8.84 3.47 13.53
CA ASP A 375 -9.67 2.26 13.42
C ASP A 375 -8.84 1.03 13.02
N GLY A 376 -7.62 1.26 12.52
CA GLY A 376 -6.68 0.23 12.11
C GLY A 376 -5.24 0.68 12.20
N ILE A 377 -4.34 -0.26 11.97
CA ILE A 377 -2.90 -0.04 11.83
C ILE A 377 -2.41 -0.51 10.47
N GLY A 378 -1.40 0.18 9.94
CA GLY A 378 -0.67 -0.22 8.73
C GLY A 378 0.80 -0.50 9.05
N PRO A 379 1.14 -1.69 9.55
CA PRO A 379 2.51 -2.05 9.88
C PRO A 379 3.28 -2.49 8.63
N TRP A 380 4.62 -2.25 8.62
CA TRP A 380 5.49 -2.88 7.65
C TRP A 380 5.45 -4.41 7.81
N LYS A 381 5.42 -5.14 6.69
CA LYS A 381 5.16 -6.60 6.68
C LYS A 381 6.02 -7.44 7.64
N PRO A 382 7.32 -7.14 7.91
CA PRO A 382 8.11 -7.91 8.88
C PRO A 382 7.65 -7.75 10.34
N GLN A 383 6.89 -6.72 10.67
CA GLN A 383 6.30 -6.55 12.01
C GLN A 383 5.14 -7.54 12.23
N VAL A 384 4.49 -7.97 11.15
CA VAL A 384 3.40 -8.96 11.16
C VAL A 384 3.94 -10.39 11.16
N MET A 385 4.98 -10.63 10.35
CA MET A 385 5.62 -11.95 10.21
C MET A 385 7.11 -11.81 10.49
N ALA A 386 7.61 -12.36 11.60
CA ALA A 386 9.02 -12.37 11.92
C ALA A 386 9.83 -13.14 10.85
N HIS A 387 10.89 -12.54 10.35
CA HIS A 387 11.76 -13.07 9.31
C HIS A 387 13.08 -13.53 9.91
N THR A 388 13.40 -14.82 9.83
CA THR A 388 14.63 -15.36 10.42
C THR A 388 15.42 -16.23 9.46
N ILE A 389 16.75 -16.28 9.68
CA ILE A 389 17.70 -17.18 9.01
C ILE A 389 18.12 -18.27 10.00
N VAL A 390 17.76 -19.52 9.72
CA VAL A 390 18.04 -20.67 10.60
C VAL A 390 18.77 -21.77 9.83
N PRO A 391 20.04 -22.15 10.20
CA PRO A 391 20.86 -21.50 11.23
C PRO A 391 21.30 -20.10 10.83
N PHE A 392 21.50 -19.21 11.82
CA PHE A 392 21.85 -17.82 11.57
C PHE A 392 23.18 -17.69 10.78
N LYS A 393 23.20 -16.76 9.83
CA LYS A 393 24.35 -16.42 8.99
C LYS A 393 24.62 -14.92 9.13
N THR A 394 25.82 -14.57 9.58
CA THR A 394 26.24 -13.14 9.63
C THR A 394 26.28 -12.55 8.21
N GLY A 395 25.77 -11.35 8.05
CA GLY A 395 25.67 -10.68 6.73
C GLY A 395 24.63 -11.32 5.82
N GLY A 396 23.68 -12.08 6.37
CA GLY A 396 22.55 -12.61 5.64
C GLY A 396 21.61 -11.49 5.17
N THR A 397 20.92 -11.76 4.07
CA THR A 397 19.98 -10.84 3.40
C THR A 397 18.57 -11.42 3.43
N LEU A 398 17.59 -10.64 2.97
CA LEU A 398 16.22 -11.12 2.80
C LEU A 398 16.12 -12.40 1.95
N ALA A 399 17.00 -12.55 0.95
CA ALA A 399 17.07 -13.75 0.14
C ALA A 399 17.53 -15.01 0.90
N ASP A 400 18.23 -14.84 2.03
CA ASP A 400 18.67 -15.95 2.90
C ASP A 400 17.59 -16.33 3.95
N VAL A 401 16.55 -15.52 4.15
CA VAL A 401 15.45 -15.81 5.08
C VAL A 401 14.77 -17.11 4.66
N ASN A 402 14.83 -18.12 5.53
CA ASN A 402 14.27 -19.44 5.30
C ASN A 402 13.14 -19.82 6.27
N THR A 403 12.84 -18.94 7.22
CA THR A 403 11.78 -19.15 8.21
C THR A 403 11.03 -17.84 8.43
N ILE A 404 9.70 -17.92 8.33
CA ILE A 404 8.79 -16.84 8.73
C ILE A 404 7.78 -17.39 9.75
N LYS A 405 7.41 -16.56 10.71
CA LYS A 405 6.41 -16.91 11.74
C LYS A 405 5.51 -15.71 12.02
N PRO A 406 4.18 -15.88 12.15
CA PRO A 406 3.31 -14.83 12.63
C PRO A 406 3.80 -14.32 13.99
N THR A 407 3.82 -12.99 14.16
CA THR A 407 3.96 -12.35 15.46
C THR A 407 2.60 -12.33 16.18
N ALA A 408 2.55 -11.85 17.42
CA ALA A 408 1.28 -11.66 18.12
C ALA A 408 0.47 -10.45 17.58
N LEU A 409 1.05 -9.64 16.70
CA LEU A 409 0.52 -8.31 16.34
C LEU A 409 -0.92 -8.34 15.81
N ILE A 410 -1.26 -9.27 14.89
CA ILE A 410 -2.64 -9.36 14.37
C ILE A 410 -3.63 -9.64 15.51
N ALA A 411 -3.33 -10.64 16.35
CA ALA A 411 -4.20 -11.01 17.46
C ALA A 411 -4.35 -9.88 18.49
N ASP A 412 -3.27 -9.18 18.82
CA ASP A 412 -3.29 -8.06 19.75
C ASP A 412 -4.03 -6.85 19.19
N ALA A 413 -3.85 -6.55 17.90
CA ALA A 413 -4.59 -5.48 17.19
C ALA A 413 -6.08 -5.80 17.12
N HIS A 414 -6.46 -7.02 16.74
CA HIS A 414 -7.86 -7.45 16.72
C HIS A 414 -8.50 -7.41 18.10
N LYS A 415 -7.78 -7.81 19.13
CA LYS A 415 -8.23 -7.68 20.54
C LYS A 415 -8.46 -6.23 20.94
N ALA A 416 -7.66 -5.29 20.43
CA ALA A 416 -7.86 -3.85 20.62
C ALA A 416 -8.97 -3.28 19.71
N GLY A 417 -9.55 -4.06 18.80
CA GLY A 417 -10.54 -3.64 17.83
C GLY A 417 -9.96 -2.84 16.65
N LEU A 418 -8.69 -3.08 16.31
CA LEU A 418 -7.99 -2.47 15.19
C LEU A 418 -7.81 -3.49 14.07
N PHE A 419 -8.21 -3.16 12.84
CA PHE A 419 -7.84 -3.96 11.68
C PHE A 419 -6.37 -3.72 11.29
N VAL A 420 -5.77 -4.66 10.53
CA VAL A 420 -4.36 -4.65 10.14
C VAL A 420 -4.24 -4.69 8.63
N HIS A 421 -3.73 -3.60 8.02
CA HIS A 421 -3.39 -3.50 6.61
C HIS A 421 -1.89 -3.32 6.44
N SER A 422 -1.17 -4.36 5.98
CA SER A 422 0.29 -4.35 5.93
C SER A 422 0.83 -3.96 4.56
N TYR A 423 2.00 -3.31 4.52
CA TYR A 423 2.71 -2.82 3.34
C TYR A 423 4.17 -3.29 3.31
N THR A 424 4.88 -3.27 2.21
CA THR A 424 4.43 -3.25 0.83
C THR A 424 4.76 -4.58 0.21
N PHE A 425 3.79 -5.21 -0.40
CA PHE A 425 3.98 -6.49 -1.10
C PHE A 425 4.41 -6.22 -2.54
N ARG A 426 5.51 -6.86 -2.94
CA ARG A 426 6.15 -6.68 -4.24
C ARG A 426 6.55 -8.01 -4.85
N ASN A 427 6.55 -8.10 -6.19
CA ASN A 427 6.90 -9.34 -6.89
C ASN A 427 8.41 -9.49 -7.13
N GLU A 428 9.16 -8.39 -7.10
CA GLU A 428 10.59 -8.38 -7.38
C GLU A 428 11.35 -9.18 -6.32
N GLN A 429 12.32 -9.98 -6.78
CA GLN A 429 13.02 -10.95 -5.94
C GLN A 429 13.78 -10.31 -4.77
N LYS A 430 14.25 -9.09 -4.93
CA LYS A 430 14.98 -8.38 -3.87
C LYS A 430 14.08 -8.02 -2.66
N TYR A 431 12.76 -7.99 -2.85
CA TYR A 431 11.78 -7.69 -1.80
C TYR A 431 11.06 -8.93 -1.26
N LEU A 432 11.42 -10.12 -1.78
CA LEU A 432 10.79 -11.38 -1.42
C LEU A 432 11.72 -12.22 -0.54
N ALA A 433 11.23 -12.66 0.62
CA ALA A 433 11.99 -13.54 1.49
C ALA A 433 12.29 -14.88 0.80
N GLY A 434 13.51 -15.40 1.01
CA GLY A 434 13.98 -16.62 0.31
C GLY A 434 13.11 -17.86 0.57
N VAL A 435 12.41 -17.94 1.69
CA VAL A 435 11.47 -19.03 2.02
C VAL A 435 10.35 -19.20 0.98
N PHE A 436 9.98 -18.13 0.30
CA PHE A 436 8.94 -18.17 -0.74
C PHE A 436 9.41 -18.68 -2.10
N LYS A 437 10.71 -19.02 -2.25
CA LYS A 437 11.27 -19.70 -3.44
C LYS A 437 10.94 -18.98 -4.76
N LYS A 438 10.96 -17.66 -4.74
CA LYS A 438 10.65 -16.80 -5.89
C LYS A 438 9.17 -16.82 -6.33
N ASP A 439 8.28 -17.29 -5.50
CA ASP A 439 6.82 -17.23 -5.72
C ASP A 439 6.20 -16.11 -4.87
N PRO A 440 5.92 -14.92 -5.42
CA PRO A 440 5.31 -13.85 -4.66
C PRO A 440 3.90 -14.18 -4.17
N LYS A 441 3.14 -15.05 -4.84
CA LYS A 441 1.81 -15.49 -4.37
C LYS A 441 1.89 -16.22 -3.02
N ALA A 442 2.97 -16.98 -2.81
CA ALA A 442 3.18 -17.69 -1.55
C ALA A 442 3.33 -16.72 -0.35
N GLU A 443 3.92 -15.52 -0.57
CA GLU A 443 3.98 -14.49 0.46
C GLU A 443 2.56 -14.02 0.84
N TYR A 444 1.75 -13.59 -0.14
CA TYR A 444 0.37 -13.15 0.14
C TYR A 444 -0.46 -14.21 0.86
N LEU A 445 -0.37 -15.47 0.43
CA LEU A 445 -1.06 -16.59 1.06
C LEU A 445 -0.68 -16.78 2.53
N ALA A 446 0.62 -16.62 2.86
CA ALA A 446 1.09 -16.71 4.24
C ALA A 446 0.44 -15.64 5.13
N TYR A 447 0.32 -14.40 4.64
CA TYR A 447 -0.31 -13.30 5.39
C TYR A 447 -1.83 -13.45 5.47
N PHE A 448 -2.51 -13.87 4.41
CA PHE A 448 -3.96 -14.14 4.46
C PHE A 448 -4.28 -15.26 5.46
N ARG A 449 -3.50 -16.34 5.49
CA ARG A 449 -3.64 -17.43 6.48
C ARG A 449 -3.35 -16.97 7.91
N ALA A 450 -2.51 -15.96 8.10
CA ALA A 450 -2.25 -15.35 9.40
C ALA A 450 -3.40 -14.46 9.90
N GLY A 451 -4.39 -14.16 9.05
CA GLY A 451 -5.59 -13.39 9.42
C GLY A 451 -5.49 -11.90 9.19
N ILE A 452 -4.60 -11.45 8.29
CA ILE A 452 -4.48 -10.03 7.96
C ILE A 452 -5.75 -9.50 7.29
N ASP A 453 -6.13 -8.24 7.58
CA ASP A 453 -7.35 -7.61 7.05
C ASP A 453 -7.15 -6.99 5.67
N GLY A 454 -5.91 -6.68 5.28
CA GLY A 454 -5.60 -6.13 3.96
C GLY A 454 -4.12 -6.06 3.68
N VAL A 455 -3.78 -5.98 2.39
CA VAL A 455 -2.41 -5.90 1.89
C VAL A 455 -2.25 -4.78 0.88
N PHE A 456 -1.28 -3.89 1.11
CA PHE A 456 -0.84 -2.90 0.12
C PHE A 456 0.10 -3.56 -0.88
N SER A 457 -0.24 -3.53 -2.15
CA SER A 457 0.50 -4.24 -3.17
C SER A 457 0.84 -3.37 -4.38
N ASP A 458 2.11 -3.39 -4.79
CA ASP A 458 2.57 -2.84 -6.07
C ASP A 458 2.08 -3.68 -7.27
N PHE A 459 1.60 -4.90 -6.99
CA PHE A 459 1.10 -5.87 -7.96
C PHE A 459 -0.29 -6.39 -7.55
N ALA A 460 -1.29 -5.52 -7.59
CA ALA A 460 -2.66 -5.83 -7.18
C ALA A 460 -3.23 -7.07 -7.90
N ASN A 461 -2.83 -7.33 -9.16
CA ASN A 461 -3.19 -8.54 -9.89
C ASN A 461 -2.69 -9.82 -9.23
N THR A 462 -1.46 -9.83 -8.71
CA THR A 462 -0.88 -10.97 -7.98
C THR A 462 -1.55 -11.15 -6.62
N ALA A 463 -1.78 -10.04 -5.89
CA ALA A 463 -2.50 -10.05 -4.61
C ALA A 463 -3.92 -10.59 -4.77
N PHE A 464 -4.65 -10.14 -5.81
CA PHE A 464 -5.99 -10.62 -6.11
C PHE A 464 -6.00 -12.13 -6.42
N ALA A 465 -5.08 -12.59 -7.27
CA ALA A 465 -4.99 -14.01 -7.60
C ALA A 465 -4.68 -14.87 -6.37
N ALA A 466 -3.77 -14.42 -5.49
CA ALA A 466 -3.48 -15.10 -4.23
C ALA A 466 -4.68 -15.13 -3.29
N ARG A 467 -5.44 -14.04 -3.21
CA ARG A 467 -6.68 -13.98 -2.42
C ARG A 467 -7.73 -14.97 -2.93
N GLN A 468 -7.89 -15.10 -4.26
CA GLN A 468 -8.81 -16.10 -4.83
C GLN A 468 -8.42 -17.54 -4.45
N ASP A 469 -7.10 -17.82 -4.43
CA ASP A 469 -6.63 -19.14 -3.99
C ASP A 469 -6.91 -19.37 -2.49
N TYR A 470 -6.66 -18.35 -1.64
CA TYR A 470 -6.99 -18.40 -0.21
C TYR A 470 -8.50 -18.62 0.05
N LEU A 471 -9.38 -17.96 -0.71
CA LEU A 471 -10.83 -18.16 -0.58
C LEU A 471 -11.24 -19.58 -0.94
N LYS A 472 -10.67 -20.17 -2.00
CA LYS A 472 -10.91 -21.58 -2.34
C LYS A 472 -10.43 -22.53 -1.23
N GLU A 473 -9.27 -22.26 -0.60
CA GLU A 473 -8.78 -23.05 0.53
C GLU A 473 -9.74 -23.04 1.72
N THR A 474 -10.49 -21.94 1.90
CA THR A 474 -11.44 -21.76 3.00
C THR A 474 -12.88 -22.15 2.63
N GLY A 475 -13.09 -22.69 1.42
CA GLY A 475 -14.41 -23.16 0.95
C GLY A 475 -15.35 -22.05 0.46
N ARG A 476 -14.78 -20.93 -0.01
CA ARG A 476 -15.52 -19.76 -0.52
C ARG A 476 -15.31 -19.50 -2.00
#